data_d528619a75a027f0da1c235cf1886846
#
_entry.id   d528619a75a027f0da1c235cf1886846
#
_cell.length_a   1.000
_cell.length_b   1.000
_cell.length_c   1.000
_cell.angle_alpha   90.00
_cell.angle_beta   90.00
_cell.angle_gamma   90.00
#
_symmetry.space_group_name_H-M   'P 1'
#
loop_
_entity.id
_entity.type
_entity.pdbx_description
1 polymer ?
#
loop_
_entity_poly.entity_id
_entity_poly.type
_entity_poly.pdbx_seq_one_letter_code
_entity_poly.pdbx_strand_id
1 'polypeptide(L)'
;MIRKCRDTDVDVIFEIINDGAKAYKGVIPDDCLHDPYMGMDELRDEIEAGVIFWGYEEGGVLDGVMGIQDKGDVVLIRHSYVRTSKRNMGIGKQLLRFLESTTAKPILIGTWAAATWAIAFYEKNGYRLLEPGEKDDLLRKYWTVPERQQETSVVLAHARWGNR
;
A
#
# COMPACT_ATOMS: atom_id res chain seq x y z
N MET A 1 11.87 11.34 -10.00
CA MET A 1 12.58 11.51 -8.71
C MET A 1 11.67 11.14 -7.56
N ILE A 2 12.20 10.40 -6.60
CA ILE A 2 11.42 10.00 -5.41
C ILE A 2 11.72 10.99 -4.28
N ARG A 3 10.65 11.50 -3.67
CA ARG A 3 10.77 12.40 -2.52
C ARG A 3 9.70 12.11 -1.46
N LYS A 4 9.98 12.51 -0.24
CA LYS A 4 8.98 12.48 0.84
C LYS A 4 7.87 13.48 0.53
N CYS A 5 6.63 13.06 0.69
CA CYS A 5 5.48 13.93 0.53
C CYS A 5 5.37 14.92 1.71
N ARG A 6 4.87 16.10 1.43
CA ARG A 6 4.68 17.19 2.39
C ARG A 6 3.20 17.32 2.76
N ASP A 7 2.90 18.08 3.77
CA ASP A 7 1.51 18.37 4.16
C ASP A 7 0.73 19.01 3.01
N THR A 8 1.40 19.76 2.15
CA THR A 8 0.80 20.39 0.97
C THR A 8 0.48 19.40 -0.15
N ASP A 9 0.96 18.16 -0.07
CA ASP A 9 0.71 17.12 -1.07
C ASP A 9 -0.54 16.28 -0.78
N VAL A 10 -1.21 16.48 0.37
CA VAL A 10 -2.32 15.62 0.82
C VAL A 10 -3.43 15.52 -0.22
N ASP A 11 -3.81 16.63 -0.85
CA ASP A 11 -4.84 16.63 -1.87
C ASP A 11 -4.44 15.79 -3.10
N VAL A 12 -3.17 15.86 -3.50
CA VAL A 12 -2.66 15.06 -4.62
C VAL A 12 -2.56 13.58 -4.26
N ILE A 13 -2.13 13.27 -3.03
CA ILE A 13 -2.12 11.89 -2.53
C ILE A 13 -3.53 11.30 -2.59
N PHE A 14 -4.52 12.04 -2.07
CA PHE A 14 -5.93 11.64 -2.13
C PHE A 14 -6.38 11.36 -3.57
N GLU A 15 -6.05 12.25 -4.50
CA GLU A 15 -6.38 12.10 -5.91
C GLU A 15 -5.76 10.84 -6.51
N ILE A 16 -4.47 10.60 -6.25
CA ILE A 16 -3.75 9.43 -6.79
C ILE A 16 -4.33 8.12 -6.24
N ILE A 17 -4.59 8.05 -4.93
CA ILE A 17 -5.17 6.86 -4.30
C ILE A 17 -6.52 6.54 -4.95
N ASN A 18 -7.40 7.52 -5.06
CA ASN A 18 -8.75 7.29 -5.57
C ASN A 18 -8.76 7.04 -7.09
N ASP A 19 -7.83 7.62 -7.84
CA ASP A 19 -7.64 7.29 -9.25
C ASP A 19 -7.18 5.84 -9.42
N GLY A 20 -6.16 5.42 -8.68
CA GLY A 20 -5.66 4.05 -8.73
C GLY A 20 -6.68 3.02 -8.28
N ALA A 21 -7.50 3.37 -7.30
CA ALA A 21 -8.54 2.49 -6.75
C ALA A 21 -9.69 2.21 -7.71
N LYS A 22 -9.81 2.94 -8.81
CA LYS A 22 -10.80 2.64 -9.87
C LYS A 22 -10.66 1.20 -10.39
N ALA A 23 -9.46 0.63 -10.31
CA ALA A 23 -9.21 -0.75 -10.70
C ALA A 23 -9.99 -1.77 -9.85
N TYR A 24 -10.41 -1.41 -8.65
CA TYR A 24 -11.15 -2.31 -7.75
C TYR A 24 -12.62 -2.46 -8.11
N LYS A 25 -13.18 -1.57 -8.91
CA LYS A 25 -14.59 -1.64 -9.29
C LYS A 25 -14.87 -2.93 -10.05
N GLY A 26 -15.84 -3.71 -9.57
CA GLY A 26 -16.18 -4.99 -10.13
C GLY A 26 -15.20 -6.11 -9.79
N VAL A 27 -14.21 -5.85 -8.95
CA VAL A 27 -13.17 -6.81 -8.54
C VAL A 27 -13.31 -7.16 -7.07
N ILE A 28 -13.27 -6.15 -6.18
CA ILE A 28 -13.49 -6.39 -4.75
C ILE A 28 -14.98 -6.46 -4.45
N PRO A 29 -15.42 -7.06 -3.32
CA PRO A 29 -16.83 -7.11 -2.99
C PRO A 29 -17.45 -5.71 -2.94
N ASP A 30 -18.67 -5.58 -3.47
CA ASP A 30 -19.36 -4.29 -3.55
C ASP A 30 -19.55 -3.63 -2.17
N ASP A 31 -19.73 -4.42 -1.12
CA ASP A 31 -19.87 -3.93 0.25
C ASP A 31 -18.56 -3.36 0.82
N CYS A 32 -17.43 -3.64 0.17
CA CYS A 32 -16.11 -3.12 0.54
C CYS A 32 -15.68 -1.93 -0.33
N LEU A 33 -16.38 -1.67 -1.43
CA LEU A 33 -16.05 -0.60 -2.37
C LEU A 33 -16.80 0.68 -1.99
N HIS A 34 -16.09 1.62 -1.37
CA HIS A 34 -16.63 2.93 -1.01
C HIS A 34 -16.37 3.96 -2.12
N ASP A 35 -17.14 5.06 -2.14
CA ASP A 35 -16.95 6.16 -3.09
C ASP A 35 -16.97 7.49 -2.30
N PRO A 36 -15.82 8.20 -2.18
CA PRO A 36 -14.50 7.79 -2.67
C PRO A 36 -13.99 6.53 -1.97
N TYR A 37 -13.11 5.82 -2.62
CA TYR A 37 -12.52 4.59 -2.05
C TYR A 37 -11.86 4.88 -0.70
N MET A 38 -11.07 5.95 -0.64
CA MET A 38 -10.54 6.49 0.62
C MET A 38 -11.03 7.93 0.80
N GLY A 39 -11.65 8.21 1.92
CA GLY A 39 -12.06 9.57 2.28
C GLY A 39 -10.88 10.42 2.73
N MET A 40 -11.02 11.75 2.62
CA MET A 40 -9.97 12.67 3.04
C MET A 40 -9.68 12.58 4.54
N ASP A 41 -10.73 12.44 5.36
CA ASP A 41 -10.56 12.30 6.82
C ASP A 41 -9.81 11.03 7.18
N GLU A 42 -10.11 9.93 6.50
CA GLU A 42 -9.40 8.66 6.68
C GLU A 42 -7.92 8.79 6.32
N LEU A 43 -7.61 9.46 5.19
CA LEU A 43 -6.22 9.70 4.78
C LEU A 43 -5.46 10.52 5.83
N ARG A 44 -6.09 11.59 6.33
CA ARG A 44 -5.48 12.43 7.36
C ARG A 44 -5.24 11.67 8.67
N ASP A 45 -6.20 10.84 9.07
CA ASP A 45 -6.08 10.01 10.27
C ASP A 45 -4.92 9.01 10.15
N GLU A 46 -4.73 8.41 8.99
CA GLU A 46 -3.62 7.48 8.77
C GLU A 46 -2.26 8.19 8.78
N ILE A 47 -2.17 9.38 8.20
CA ILE A 47 -0.95 10.18 8.26
C ILE A 47 -0.63 10.54 9.71
N GLU A 48 -1.64 10.96 10.47
CA GLU A 48 -1.48 11.26 11.90
C GLU A 48 -1.08 10.02 12.71
N ALA A 49 -1.55 8.86 12.31
CA ALA A 49 -1.19 7.58 12.94
C ALA A 49 0.22 7.09 12.56
N GLY A 50 0.96 7.82 11.73
CA GLY A 50 2.35 7.53 11.42
C GLY A 50 2.64 7.02 10.01
N VAL A 51 1.64 7.00 9.12
CA VAL A 51 1.90 6.66 7.71
C VAL A 51 2.64 7.81 7.04
N ILE A 52 3.82 7.53 6.52
CA ILE A 52 4.62 8.49 5.77
C ILE A 52 4.54 8.14 4.30
N PHE A 53 4.09 9.10 3.47
CA PHE A 53 4.01 8.88 2.03
C PHE A 53 5.28 9.38 1.34
N TRP A 54 5.76 8.56 0.41
CA TRP A 54 6.80 8.92 -0.54
C TRP A 54 6.18 8.96 -1.93
N GLY A 55 6.62 9.88 -2.74
CA GLY A 55 6.05 10.10 -4.06
C GLY A 55 7.09 10.05 -5.16
N TYR A 56 6.66 9.62 -6.32
CA TYR A 56 7.45 9.71 -7.56
C TYR A 56 7.03 10.97 -8.29
N GLU A 57 7.98 11.88 -8.44
CA GLU A 57 7.74 13.20 -9.06
C GLU A 57 8.52 13.31 -10.34
N GLU A 58 7.87 13.79 -11.39
CA GLU A 58 8.47 14.09 -12.68
C GLU A 58 7.91 15.41 -13.19
N GLY A 59 8.79 16.34 -13.55
CA GLY A 59 8.37 17.65 -14.02
C GLY A 59 7.52 18.45 -13.03
N GLY A 60 7.74 18.25 -11.72
CA GLY A 60 6.97 18.93 -10.67
C GLY A 60 5.62 18.30 -10.37
N VAL A 61 5.30 17.15 -10.97
CA VAL A 61 4.01 16.45 -10.82
C VAL A 61 4.22 15.10 -10.17
N LEU A 62 3.43 14.79 -9.14
CA LEU A 62 3.43 13.45 -8.53
C LEU A 62 2.59 12.50 -9.39
N ASP A 63 3.19 11.38 -9.77
CA ASP A 63 2.55 10.34 -10.58
C ASP A 63 2.28 9.06 -9.81
N GLY A 64 2.89 8.88 -8.66
CA GLY A 64 2.69 7.72 -7.81
C GLY A 64 3.03 8.03 -6.37
N VAL A 65 2.42 7.26 -5.46
CA VAL A 65 2.70 7.36 -4.02
C VAL A 65 2.76 5.97 -3.40
N MET A 66 3.51 5.87 -2.32
CA MET A 66 3.57 4.65 -1.52
C MET A 66 3.78 5.05 -0.06
N GLY A 67 2.89 4.58 0.81
CA GLY A 67 2.99 4.85 2.24
C GLY A 67 3.78 3.79 2.96
N ILE A 68 4.50 4.19 4.00
CA ILE A 68 5.21 3.27 4.89
C ILE A 68 4.88 3.64 6.33
N GLN A 69 4.64 2.64 7.16
CA GLN A 69 4.31 2.83 8.57
C GLN A 69 5.16 1.91 9.43
N ASP A 70 5.89 2.49 10.38
CA ASP A 70 6.70 1.74 11.33
C ASP A 70 5.80 1.22 12.46
N LYS A 71 5.82 -0.09 12.68
CA LYS A 71 5.05 -0.76 13.74
C LYS A 71 5.95 -1.33 14.85
N GLY A 72 7.21 -0.92 14.89
CA GLY A 72 8.17 -1.38 15.90
C GLY A 72 9.02 -2.53 15.39
N ASP A 73 8.49 -3.73 15.36
CA ASP A 73 9.21 -4.94 14.91
C ASP A 73 9.07 -5.20 13.41
N VAL A 74 8.11 -4.57 12.75
CA VAL A 74 7.94 -4.61 11.29
C VAL A 74 7.60 -3.22 10.76
N VAL A 75 7.72 -3.04 9.45
CA VAL A 75 7.12 -1.89 8.76
C VAL A 75 6.06 -2.39 7.79
N LEU A 76 5.02 -1.58 7.60
CA LEU A 76 3.96 -1.87 6.65
C LEU A 76 4.11 -0.95 5.45
N ILE A 77 3.94 -1.50 4.24
CA ILE A 77 3.70 -0.69 3.04
C ILE A 77 2.20 -0.60 2.86
N ARG A 78 1.71 0.63 2.72
CA ARG A 78 0.28 0.93 2.65
C ARG A 78 0.01 1.91 1.52
N HIS A 79 -1.16 1.75 0.87
CA HIS A 79 -1.64 2.72 -0.13
C HIS A 79 -0.65 2.96 -1.26
N SER A 80 -0.22 1.88 -1.91
CA SER A 80 0.67 1.93 -3.07
C SER A 80 -0.15 2.11 -4.34
N TYR A 81 -0.11 3.31 -4.91
CA TYR A 81 -0.89 3.65 -6.10
C TYR A 81 -0.08 4.47 -7.09
N VAL A 82 -0.30 4.21 -8.37
CA VAL A 82 0.25 4.98 -9.48
C VAL A 82 -0.93 5.50 -10.31
N ARG A 83 -0.83 6.72 -10.82
CA ARG A 83 -1.87 7.27 -11.70
C ARG A 83 -2.13 6.28 -12.84
N THR A 84 -3.39 6.09 -13.19
CA THR A 84 -3.77 5.14 -14.25
C THR A 84 -3.09 5.47 -15.57
N SER A 85 -2.89 6.77 -15.85
CA SER A 85 -2.20 7.25 -17.06
C SER A 85 -0.69 6.94 -17.06
N LYS A 86 -0.13 6.52 -15.93
CA LYS A 86 1.32 6.27 -15.77
C LYS A 86 1.65 4.83 -15.39
N ARG A 87 0.71 3.92 -15.59
CA ARG A 87 0.92 2.49 -15.31
C ARG A 87 1.95 1.87 -16.24
N ASN A 88 2.57 0.79 -15.78
CA ASN A 88 3.54 -0.01 -16.54
C ASN A 88 4.83 0.76 -16.93
N MET A 89 5.15 1.82 -16.21
CA MET A 89 6.35 2.63 -16.42
C MET A 89 7.42 2.41 -15.34
N GLY A 90 7.22 1.42 -14.48
CA GLY A 90 8.19 1.07 -13.43
C GLY A 90 8.16 1.96 -12.19
N ILE A 91 7.18 2.85 -12.06
CA ILE A 91 7.09 3.78 -10.93
C ILE A 91 6.89 3.04 -9.62
N GLY A 92 5.96 2.08 -9.57
CA GLY A 92 5.70 1.28 -8.37
C GLY A 92 6.93 0.50 -7.92
N LYS A 93 7.66 -0.10 -8.86
CA LYS A 93 8.89 -0.82 -8.55
C LYS A 93 9.97 0.11 -7.97
N GLN A 94 10.14 1.29 -8.55
CA GLN A 94 11.10 2.27 -8.07
C GLN A 94 10.78 2.72 -6.64
N LEU A 95 9.51 3.02 -6.36
CA LEU A 95 9.06 3.38 -5.01
C LEU A 95 9.30 2.23 -4.03
N LEU A 96 8.95 1.00 -4.41
CA LEU A 96 9.13 -0.17 -3.55
C LEU A 96 10.60 -0.39 -3.20
N ARG A 97 11.50 -0.36 -4.19
CA ARG A 97 12.94 -0.52 -3.96
C ARG A 97 13.50 0.60 -3.08
N PHE A 98 13.03 1.82 -3.29
CA PHE A 98 13.45 2.94 -2.45
C PHE A 98 13.04 2.71 -0.99
N LEU A 99 11.77 2.35 -0.72
CA LEU A 99 11.30 2.11 0.63
C LEU A 99 12.01 0.94 1.30
N GLU A 100 12.30 -0.11 0.56
CA GLU A 100 13.10 -1.23 1.09
C GLU A 100 14.47 -0.76 1.58
N SER A 101 15.05 0.23 0.93
CA SER A 101 16.35 0.78 1.30
C SER A 101 16.32 1.66 2.55
N THR A 102 15.15 2.12 2.97
CA THR A 102 15.00 3.01 4.13
C THR A 102 14.94 2.29 5.47
N THR A 103 14.82 0.97 5.45
CA THR A 103 14.66 0.18 6.67
C THR A 103 15.37 -1.16 6.55
N ALA A 104 15.81 -1.69 7.68
CA ALA A 104 16.32 -3.06 7.78
C ALA A 104 15.27 -4.02 8.38
N LYS A 105 14.11 -3.48 8.80
CA LYS A 105 13.03 -4.26 9.40
C LYS A 105 12.34 -5.12 8.35
N PRO A 106 11.71 -6.24 8.78
CA PRO A 106 10.82 -6.98 7.88
C PRO A 106 9.69 -6.09 7.39
N ILE A 107 9.31 -6.27 6.12
CA ILE A 107 8.26 -5.50 5.46
C ILE A 107 7.08 -6.41 5.19
N LEU A 108 5.88 -5.98 5.58
CA LEU A 108 4.62 -6.65 5.30
C LEU A 108 3.74 -5.75 4.46
N ILE A 109 3.00 -6.36 3.55
CA ILE A 109 2.07 -5.67 2.65
C ILE A 109 0.73 -6.35 2.71
N GLY A 110 -0.33 -5.58 2.98
CA GLY A 110 -1.70 -6.08 2.92
C GLY A 110 -2.38 -5.58 1.64
N THR A 111 -3.12 -6.45 0.96
CA THR A 111 -3.90 -6.08 -0.22
C THR A 111 -5.15 -6.96 -0.33
N TRP A 112 -6.08 -6.58 -1.22
CA TRP A 112 -7.27 -7.37 -1.47
C TRP A 112 -6.90 -8.70 -2.13
N ALA A 113 -7.49 -9.79 -1.65
CA ALA A 113 -7.28 -11.12 -2.24
C ALA A 113 -7.67 -11.16 -3.73
N ALA A 114 -8.68 -10.39 -4.11
CA ALA A 114 -9.15 -10.29 -5.49
C ALA A 114 -8.26 -9.42 -6.39
N ALA A 115 -7.36 -8.62 -5.82
CA ALA A 115 -6.44 -7.78 -6.58
C ALA A 115 -5.24 -8.59 -7.08
N THR A 116 -5.48 -9.50 -7.99
CA THR A 116 -4.49 -10.47 -8.49
C THR A 116 -3.27 -9.79 -9.12
N TRP A 117 -3.47 -8.63 -9.76
CA TRP A 117 -2.37 -7.85 -10.36
C TRP A 117 -1.43 -7.29 -9.29
N ALA A 118 -1.96 -6.87 -8.14
CA ALA A 118 -1.15 -6.37 -7.03
C ALA A 118 -0.34 -7.49 -6.41
N ILE A 119 -0.97 -8.64 -6.18
CA ILE A 119 -0.30 -9.84 -5.66
C ILE A 119 0.85 -10.25 -6.60
N ALA A 120 0.57 -10.33 -7.90
CA ALA A 120 1.58 -10.69 -8.90
C ALA A 120 2.73 -9.68 -8.92
N PHE A 121 2.44 -8.39 -8.79
CA PHE A 121 3.47 -7.34 -8.73
C PHE A 121 4.42 -7.57 -7.55
N TYR A 122 3.88 -7.81 -6.36
CA TYR A 122 4.70 -8.02 -5.18
C TYR A 122 5.47 -9.34 -5.23
N GLU A 123 4.85 -10.41 -5.70
CA GLU A 123 5.54 -11.69 -5.87
C GLU A 123 6.70 -11.59 -6.85
N LYS A 124 6.50 -10.89 -7.96
CA LYS A 124 7.56 -10.62 -8.94
C LYS A 124 8.72 -9.82 -8.34
N ASN A 125 8.46 -9.02 -7.32
CA ASN A 125 9.45 -8.19 -6.66
C ASN A 125 10.03 -8.82 -5.37
N GLY A 126 9.84 -10.11 -5.17
CA GLY A 126 10.52 -10.85 -4.11
C GLY A 126 9.70 -11.05 -2.83
N TYR A 127 8.41 -10.71 -2.84
CA TYR A 127 7.52 -10.94 -1.71
C TYR A 127 6.84 -12.28 -1.85
N ARG A 128 6.55 -12.93 -0.72
CA ARG A 128 5.82 -14.21 -0.70
C ARG A 128 4.46 -14.03 -0.06
N LEU A 129 3.47 -14.68 -0.64
CA LEU A 129 2.11 -14.71 -0.10
C LEU A 129 2.08 -15.60 1.15
N LEU A 130 1.56 -15.06 2.25
CA LEU A 130 1.46 -15.81 3.50
C LEU A 130 0.21 -16.67 3.57
N GLU A 131 0.28 -17.76 4.33
CA GLU A 131 -0.86 -18.64 4.55
C GLU A 131 -1.99 -17.91 5.30
N PRO A 132 -3.27 -18.32 5.08
CA PRO A 132 -4.41 -17.63 5.68
C PRO A 132 -4.34 -17.47 7.21
N GLY A 133 -3.88 -18.48 7.94
CA GLY A 133 -3.77 -18.41 9.40
C GLY A 133 -2.78 -17.36 9.86
N GLU A 134 -1.60 -17.32 9.26
CA GLU A 134 -0.58 -16.30 9.55
C GLU A 134 -1.07 -14.91 9.13
N LYS A 135 -1.70 -14.80 7.98
CA LYS A 135 -2.30 -13.57 7.46
C LYS A 135 -3.31 -12.98 8.45
N ASP A 136 -4.21 -13.81 8.98
CA ASP A 136 -5.23 -13.35 9.91
C ASP A 136 -4.62 -12.82 11.21
N ASP A 137 -3.62 -13.51 11.74
CA ASP A 137 -2.92 -13.10 12.96
C ASP A 137 -2.21 -11.75 12.76
N LEU A 138 -1.55 -11.57 11.62
CA LEU A 138 -0.82 -10.33 11.31
C LEU A 138 -1.77 -9.16 11.06
N LEU A 139 -2.89 -9.38 10.38
CA LEU A 139 -3.89 -8.34 10.18
C LEU A 139 -4.47 -7.84 11.51
N ARG A 140 -4.76 -8.75 12.44
CA ARG A 140 -5.23 -8.37 13.77
C ARG A 140 -4.18 -7.61 14.57
N LYS A 141 -2.91 -7.99 14.42
CA LYS A 141 -1.81 -7.40 15.19
C LYS A 141 -1.41 -6.01 14.70
N TYR A 142 -1.33 -5.82 13.38
CA TYR A 142 -0.72 -4.63 12.79
C TYR A 142 -1.69 -3.73 12.03
N TRP A 143 -2.84 -4.24 11.61
CA TRP A 143 -3.85 -3.46 10.90
C TRP A 143 -5.11 -3.31 11.75
N THR A 144 -5.72 -2.14 11.68
CA THR A 144 -7.03 -1.89 12.30
C THR A 144 -8.05 -1.86 11.17
N VAL A 145 -8.50 -3.04 10.75
CA VAL A 145 -9.44 -3.19 9.64
C VAL A 145 -10.66 -4.00 10.09
N PRO A 146 -11.85 -3.75 9.50
CA PRO A 146 -13.04 -4.54 9.80
C PRO A 146 -12.83 -6.02 9.47
N GLU A 147 -13.53 -6.89 10.19
CA GLU A 147 -13.45 -8.35 9.97
C GLU A 147 -13.72 -8.73 8.51
N ARG A 148 -14.71 -8.09 7.88
CA ARG A 148 -15.04 -8.31 6.47
C ARG A 148 -13.83 -8.03 5.56
N GLN A 149 -13.07 -6.99 5.84
CA GLN A 149 -11.85 -6.68 5.09
C GLN A 149 -10.75 -7.67 5.38
N GLN A 150 -10.63 -8.17 6.62
CA GLN A 150 -9.66 -9.23 6.94
C GLN A 150 -9.93 -10.49 6.13
N GLU A 151 -11.19 -10.92 6.01
CA GLU A 151 -11.60 -12.10 5.25
C GLU A 151 -11.24 -11.99 3.77
N THR A 152 -11.29 -10.79 3.22
CA THR A 152 -11.09 -10.52 1.79
C THR A 152 -9.70 -10.01 1.46
N SER A 153 -8.78 -10.02 2.42
CA SER A 153 -7.42 -9.53 2.27
C SER A 153 -6.39 -10.66 2.35
N VAL A 154 -5.22 -10.38 1.78
CA VAL A 154 -4.03 -11.22 1.91
C VAL A 154 -2.88 -10.38 2.46
N VAL A 155 -1.84 -11.05 2.96
CA VAL A 155 -0.59 -10.41 3.38
C VAL A 155 0.56 -11.07 2.64
N LEU A 156 1.47 -10.23 2.14
CA LEU A 156 2.72 -10.66 1.55
C LEU A 156 3.88 -10.17 2.40
N ALA A 157 4.95 -10.93 2.43
CA ALA A 157 6.11 -10.61 3.25
C ALA A 157 7.38 -10.56 2.44
N HIS A 158 8.22 -9.57 2.76
CA HIS A 158 9.59 -9.50 2.25
C HIS A 158 10.41 -10.68 2.77
N ALA A 159 11.49 -11.04 2.07
CA ALA A 159 12.39 -12.13 2.46
C ALA A 159 12.95 -12.00 3.88
N ARG A 160 13.03 -10.78 4.42
CA ARG A 160 13.45 -10.54 5.81
C ARG A 160 12.49 -11.12 6.85
N TRP A 161 11.22 -11.30 6.49
CA TRP A 161 10.25 -11.94 7.37
C TRP A 161 10.53 -13.44 7.45
N GLY A 162 10.56 -13.99 8.66
CA GLY A 162 10.86 -15.40 8.87
C GLY A 162 12.35 -15.74 8.96
N ASN A 163 13.25 -14.81 8.68
CA ASN A 163 14.69 -14.95 8.87
C ASN A 163 15.08 -14.47 10.27
N ARG A 164 14.40 -14.99 11.27
CA ARG A 164 14.59 -14.60 12.67
C ARG A 164 15.42 -15.62 13.42
#